data_ab177c0a42ab56899397f782a664d7b6
#
_entry.id   ab177c0a42ab56899397f782a664d7b6
#
_cell.length_a   1.000
_cell.length_b   1.000
_cell.length_c   1.000
_cell.angle_alpha   90.00
_cell.angle_beta   90.00
_cell.angle_gamma   90.00
#
_symmetry.space_group_name_H-M   'P 1'
#
loop_
_entity.id
_entity.type
_entity.pdbx_description
1 polymer ?
#
loop_
_entity_poly.entity_id
_entity_poly.type
_entity_poly.pdbx_seq_one_letter_code
_entity_poly.pdbx_strand_id
1 'polypeptide(L)'
;MNHATAAARESLAREGYVVVEDALGEAETRDIRARLWSGMSISEEDGVPLQGYAFDADEHNLRVFHLFNLDPVFVDLIQRPLARAMVEALLGEDYLISNFSANVTTPGSGRMQLHADQGYVPPPWPDQPLACNVAWLLDDFTEENGGTRYVPGSHLKGTNPAPEDEGASVPIVAPAGSMLVMDGRLWHQTGANCSSTTQRAALFGYYVKRWLRPQINWTAALWPETVANLSPAFLDLLGYYSGNVETQVPNGRRARVPMPPDLGTARRLRFALGHEA
;
A
#
# COMPACT_ATOMS: atom_id res chain seq x y z
N MET A 1 -4.41 8.92 -24.22
CA MET A 1 -4.58 7.77 -23.30
C MET A 1 -4.21 6.52 -24.06
N ASN A 2 -3.29 5.72 -23.56
CA ASN A 2 -2.83 4.50 -24.22
C ASN A 2 -3.94 3.44 -24.14
N HIS A 3 -4.13 2.61 -25.18
CA HIS A 3 -5.15 1.54 -25.20
C HIS A 3 -5.06 0.59 -24.00
N ALA A 4 -3.83 0.30 -23.51
CA ALA A 4 -3.61 -0.50 -22.31
C ALA A 4 -4.29 0.10 -21.05
N THR A 5 -4.29 1.43 -20.91
CA THR A 5 -4.94 2.12 -19.78
C THR A 5 -6.47 2.04 -19.85
N ALA A 6 -7.06 2.04 -21.05
CA ALA A 6 -8.50 1.91 -21.23
C ALA A 6 -8.98 0.50 -20.87
N ALA A 7 -8.31 -0.54 -21.36
CA ALA A 7 -8.60 -1.93 -21.02
C ALA A 7 -8.46 -2.21 -19.51
N ALA A 8 -7.43 -1.65 -18.88
CA ALA A 8 -7.22 -1.78 -17.45
C ALA A 8 -8.36 -1.15 -16.64
N ARG A 9 -8.85 0.04 -17.04
CA ARG A 9 -10.01 0.69 -16.41
C ARG A 9 -11.29 -0.13 -16.54
N GLU A 10 -11.50 -0.74 -17.70
CA GLU A 10 -12.65 -1.62 -17.94
C GLU A 10 -12.59 -2.86 -17.05
N SER A 11 -11.39 -3.47 -16.90
CA SER A 11 -11.18 -4.59 -15.98
C SER A 11 -11.45 -4.20 -14.53
N LEU A 12 -10.92 -3.06 -14.08
CA LEU A 12 -11.19 -2.54 -12.73
C LEU A 12 -12.68 -2.34 -12.45
N ALA A 13 -13.42 -1.79 -13.42
CA ALA A 13 -14.86 -1.57 -13.26
C ALA A 13 -15.65 -2.89 -13.21
N ARG A 14 -15.24 -3.90 -13.97
CA ARG A 14 -15.94 -5.18 -14.08
C ARG A 14 -15.55 -6.16 -12.97
N GLU A 15 -14.25 -6.27 -12.67
CA GLU A 15 -13.71 -7.29 -11.78
C GLU A 15 -13.33 -6.75 -10.39
N GLY A 16 -13.20 -5.44 -10.24
CA GLY A 16 -12.66 -4.80 -9.04
C GLY A 16 -11.13 -4.86 -8.95
N TYR A 17 -10.44 -5.46 -9.92
CA TYR A 17 -8.98 -5.48 -9.99
C TYR A 17 -8.48 -5.57 -11.43
N VAL A 18 -7.18 -5.32 -11.61
CA VAL A 18 -6.46 -5.58 -12.85
C VAL A 18 -5.01 -5.96 -12.53
N VAL A 19 -4.49 -6.92 -13.28
CA VAL A 19 -3.05 -7.23 -13.34
C VAL A 19 -2.48 -6.58 -14.59
N VAL A 20 -1.43 -5.80 -14.42
CA VAL A 20 -0.63 -5.24 -15.52
C VAL A 20 0.71 -5.93 -15.49
N GLU A 21 0.92 -6.89 -16.39
CA GLU A 21 2.18 -7.61 -16.52
C GLU A 21 3.27 -6.67 -17.05
N ASP A 22 4.54 -7.04 -16.83
CA ASP A 22 5.72 -6.28 -17.27
C ASP A 22 5.74 -4.80 -16.81
N ALA A 23 5.11 -4.49 -15.68
CA ALA A 23 5.14 -3.16 -15.08
C ALA A 23 6.54 -2.79 -14.56
N LEU A 24 7.33 -3.79 -14.21
CA LEU A 24 8.76 -3.73 -13.86
C LEU A 24 9.53 -4.71 -14.75
N GLY A 25 10.68 -4.29 -15.23
CA GLY A 25 11.60 -5.22 -15.90
C GLY A 25 12.24 -6.20 -14.91
N GLU A 26 12.66 -7.37 -15.39
CA GLU A 26 13.24 -8.44 -14.56
C GLU A 26 14.42 -7.97 -13.68
N ALA A 27 15.34 -7.20 -14.26
CA ALA A 27 16.50 -6.68 -13.52
C ALA A 27 16.08 -5.68 -12.42
N GLU A 28 15.09 -4.86 -12.72
CA GLU A 28 14.54 -3.90 -11.79
C GLU A 28 13.76 -4.57 -10.65
N THR A 29 12.98 -5.59 -10.95
CA THR A 29 12.25 -6.40 -9.95
C THR A 29 13.24 -7.03 -8.97
N ARG A 30 14.35 -7.60 -9.48
CA ARG A 30 15.42 -8.15 -8.63
C ARG A 30 16.11 -7.08 -7.77
N ASP A 31 16.39 -5.89 -8.31
CA ASP A 31 16.99 -4.79 -7.55
C ASP A 31 16.08 -4.32 -6.44
N ILE A 32 14.82 -4.05 -6.73
CA ILE A 32 13.82 -3.64 -5.73
C ILE A 32 13.65 -4.70 -4.63
N ARG A 33 13.63 -5.98 -5.03
CA ARG A 33 13.58 -7.09 -4.09
C ARG A 33 14.79 -7.11 -3.16
N ALA A 34 16.00 -6.94 -3.69
CA ALA A 34 17.23 -6.89 -2.89
C ALA A 34 17.21 -5.71 -1.89
N ARG A 35 16.71 -4.54 -2.31
CA ARG A 35 16.55 -3.37 -1.45
C ARG A 35 15.50 -3.58 -0.36
N LEU A 36 14.41 -4.33 -0.66
CA LEU A 36 13.46 -4.72 0.38
C LEU A 36 14.13 -5.57 1.46
N TRP A 37 14.96 -6.56 1.09
CA TRP A 37 15.69 -7.39 2.06
C TRP A 37 16.65 -6.56 2.91
N SER A 38 17.39 -5.63 2.31
CA SER A 38 18.22 -4.68 3.08
C SER A 38 17.38 -3.81 4.00
N GLY A 39 16.21 -3.36 3.55
CA GLY A 39 15.27 -2.59 4.35
C GLY A 39 14.69 -3.37 5.53
N MET A 40 14.48 -4.67 5.39
CA MET A 40 14.04 -5.53 6.51
C MET A 40 15.08 -5.52 7.64
N SER A 41 16.37 -5.67 7.30
CA SER A 41 17.45 -5.61 8.30
C SER A 41 17.51 -4.24 8.97
N ILE A 42 17.37 -3.15 8.22
CA ILE A 42 17.32 -1.78 8.79
C ILE A 42 16.13 -1.63 9.74
N SER A 43 14.95 -2.17 9.38
CA SER A 43 13.76 -2.12 10.25
C SER A 43 13.99 -2.82 11.57
N GLU A 44 14.62 -4.00 11.56
CA GLU A 44 14.93 -4.75 12.78
C GLU A 44 15.99 -4.03 13.64
N GLU A 45 17.03 -3.46 13.03
CA GLU A 45 18.04 -2.66 13.70
C GLU A 45 17.44 -1.41 14.39
N ASP A 46 16.42 -0.80 13.77
CA ASP A 46 15.67 0.34 14.31
C ASP A 46 14.57 -0.07 15.32
N GLY A 47 14.48 -1.36 15.65
CA GLY A 47 13.49 -1.89 16.59
C GLY A 47 12.04 -1.91 16.04
N VAL A 48 11.86 -1.84 14.73
CA VAL A 48 10.55 -2.02 14.07
C VAL A 48 10.38 -3.50 13.74
N PRO A 49 9.50 -4.24 14.46
CA PRO A 49 9.36 -5.66 14.24
C PRO A 49 8.76 -5.95 12.86
N LEU A 50 9.16 -7.09 12.26
CA LEU A 50 8.60 -7.57 10.99
C LEU A 50 7.34 -8.43 11.19
N GLN A 51 7.01 -8.80 12.42
CA GLN A 51 5.92 -9.72 12.78
C GLN A 51 5.30 -9.35 14.14
N GLY A 52 4.24 -10.07 14.53
CA GLY A 52 3.60 -9.88 15.84
C GLY A 52 2.61 -8.71 15.89
N TYR A 53 2.10 -8.28 14.75
CA TYR A 53 1.08 -7.23 14.68
C TYR A 53 -0.31 -7.77 15.03
N ALA A 54 -1.09 -7.01 15.79
CA ALA A 54 -2.42 -7.43 16.24
C ALA A 54 -3.41 -7.74 15.09
N PHE A 55 -3.24 -7.10 13.95
CA PHE A 55 -4.05 -7.36 12.75
C PHE A 55 -3.53 -8.53 11.90
N ASP A 56 -2.33 -9.02 12.19
CA ASP A 56 -1.67 -10.12 11.50
C ASP A 56 -0.70 -10.80 12.47
N ALA A 57 -1.21 -11.77 13.20
CA ALA A 57 -0.47 -12.46 14.24
C ALA A 57 0.37 -13.65 13.71
N ASP A 58 0.34 -13.90 12.39
CA ASP A 58 1.08 -14.99 11.76
C ASP A 58 2.58 -14.66 11.69
N GLU A 59 3.39 -15.43 12.39
CA GLU A 59 4.86 -15.25 12.42
C GLU A 59 5.54 -15.55 11.08
N HIS A 60 4.86 -16.21 10.15
CA HIS A 60 5.33 -16.52 8.81
C HIS A 60 4.88 -15.47 7.76
N ASN A 61 4.12 -14.46 8.17
CA ASN A 61 3.67 -13.37 7.32
C ASN A 61 4.34 -12.07 7.76
N LEU A 62 5.49 -11.75 7.13
CA LEU A 62 6.30 -10.61 7.54
C LEU A 62 5.75 -9.31 6.94
N ARG A 63 5.82 -8.23 7.72
CA ARG A 63 5.39 -6.88 7.35
C ARG A 63 6.55 -5.90 7.45
N VAL A 64 6.79 -5.12 6.39
CA VAL A 64 7.79 -4.05 6.39
C VAL A 64 7.09 -2.73 6.20
N PHE A 65 7.14 -1.87 7.19
CA PHE A 65 6.50 -0.56 7.16
C PHE A 65 7.49 0.57 6.88
N HIS A 66 6.96 1.75 6.57
CA HIS A 66 7.73 2.98 6.39
C HIS A 66 8.80 2.87 5.30
N LEU A 67 8.50 2.21 4.19
CA LEU A 67 9.43 1.94 3.10
C LEU A 67 10.18 3.18 2.61
N PHE A 68 9.58 4.37 2.66
CA PHE A 68 10.22 5.63 2.27
C PHE A 68 11.45 6.00 3.11
N ASN A 69 11.56 5.48 4.33
CA ASN A 69 12.73 5.66 5.18
C ASN A 69 13.87 4.70 4.82
N LEU A 70 13.54 3.57 4.17
CA LEU A 70 14.47 2.47 4.00
C LEU A 70 15.32 2.61 2.74
N ASP A 71 14.71 3.06 1.63
CA ASP A 71 15.43 3.29 0.38
C ASP A 71 14.66 4.26 -0.55
N PRO A 72 15.34 5.21 -1.22
CA PRO A 72 14.71 6.13 -2.18
C PRO A 72 13.98 5.43 -3.34
N VAL A 73 14.36 4.21 -3.71
CA VAL A 73 13.71 3.44 -4.77
C VAL A 73 12.20 3.29 -4.52
N PHE A 74 11.78 3.21 -3.26
CA PHE A 74 10.37 3.08 -2.89
C PHE A 74 9.61 4.39 -3.11
N VAL A 75 10.28 5.54 -2.98
CA VAL A 75 9.71 6.85 -3.32
C VAL A 75 9.50 6.97 -4.83
N ASP A 76 10.45 6.50 -5.62
CA ASP A 76 10.35 6.52 -7.09
C ASP A 76 9.29 5.55 -7.59
N LEU A 77 9.23 4.36 -7.02
CA LEU A 77 8.30 3.30 -7.41
C LEU A 77 6.83 3.73 -7.25
N ILE A 78 6.46 4.28 -6.10
CA ILE A 78 5.07 4.65 -5.81
C ILE A 78 4.57 5.81 -6.67
N GLN A 79 5.48 6.59 -7.24
CA GLN A 79 5.19 7.74 -8.11
C GLN A 79 5.12 7.38 -9.60
N ARG A 80 5.27 6.11 -9.97
CA ARG A 80 5.27 5.72 -11.39
C ARG A 80 4.02 6.19 -12.10
N PRO A 81 4.16 6.74 -13.32
CA PRO A 81 3.03 7.32 -14.06
C PRO A 81 1.89 6.33 -14.28
N LEU A 82 2.20 5.04 -14.51
CA LEU A 82 1.19 4.00 -14.72
C LEU A 82 0.39 3.75 -13.44
N ALA A 83 1.06 3.62 -12.28
CA ALA A 83 0.40 3.43 -10.99
C ALA A 83 -0.50 4.63 -10.66
N ARG A 84 0.03 5.86 -10.82
CA ARG A 84 -0.75 7.08 -10.62
C ARG A 84 -1.98 7.15 -11.51
N ALA A 85 -1.85 6.81 -12.79
CA ALA A 85 -2.98 6.80 -13.73
C ALA A 85 -4.08 5.79 -13.33
N MET A 86 -3.72 4.67 -12.71
CA MET A 86 -4.68 3.69 -12.20
C MET A 86 -5.35 4.19 -10.90
N VAL A 87 -4.60 4.78 -9.99
CA VAL A 87 -5.14 5.42 -8.78
C VAL A 87 -6.12 6.53 -9.16
N GLU A 88 -5.74 7.41 -10.09
CA GLU A 88 -6.59 8.48 -10.60
C GLU A 88 -7.86 7.97 -11.29
N ALA A 89 -7.79 6.79 -11.92
CA ALA A 89 -8.97 6.15 -12.51
C ALA A 89 -10.00 5.71 -11.47
N LEU A 90 -9.56 5.29 -10.28
CA LEU A 90 -10.42 4.85 -9.19
C LEU A 90 -10.82 6.01 -8.27
N LEU A 91 -9.86 6.82 -7.87
CA LEU A 91 -10.05 7.84 -6.83
C LEU A 91 -10.21 9.27 -7.38
N GLY A 92 -9.98 9.50 -8.69
CA GLY A 92 -9.80 10.85 -9.21
C GLY A 92 -8.47 11.47 -8.81
N GLU A 93 -8.24 12.74 -9.13
CA GLU A 93 -6.95 13.42 -8.94
C GLU A 93 -6.66 13.81 -7.48
N ASP A 94 -7.68 13.83 -6.62
CA ASP A 94 -7.58 14.30 -5.24
C ASP A 94 -7.52 13.14 -4.24
N TYR A 95 -6.32 12.58 -4.07
CA TYR A 95 -6.04 11.45 -3.19
C TYR A 95 -4.78 11.66 -2.34
N LEU A 96 -4.60 10.81 -1.34
CA LEU A 96 -3.40 10.71 -0.51
C LEU A 96 -2.82 9.30 -0.58
N ILE A 97 -1.51 9.19 -0.40
CA ILE A 97 -0.83 7.94 -0.06
C ILE A 97 -1.09 7.67 1.42
N SER A 98 -1.87 6.64 1.70
CA SER A 98 -2.28 6.29 3.06
C SER A 98 -1.27 5.40 3.76
N ASN A 99 -0.69 4.45 3.02
CA ASN A 99 0.33 3.51 3.49
C ASN A 99 1.20 3.07 2.31
N PHE A 100 2.45 2.70 2.59
CA PHE A 100 3.29 1.96 1.67
C PHE A 100 4.13 0.98 2.47
N SER A 101 3.83 -0.30 2.32
CA SER A 101 4.43 -1.39 3.09
C SER A 101 4.73 -2.58 2.21
N ALA A 102 5.54 -3.51 2.71
CA ALA A 102 5.73 -4.80 2.08
C ALA A 102 5.08 -5.90 2.89
N ASN A 103 4.70 -6.96 2.19
CA ASN A 103 4.28 -8.22 2.77
C ASN A 103 5.11 -9.36 2.17
N VAL A 104 5.70 -10.16 3.04
CA VAL A 104 6.49 -11.32 2.65
C VAL A 104 5.91 -12.56 3.34
N THR A 105 5.27 -13.44 2.58
CA THR A 105 4.86 -14.75 3.09
C THR A 105 6.01 -15.73 3.00
N THR A 106 6.29 -16.42 4.10
CA THR A 106 7.28 -17.49 4.16
C THR A 106 6.58 -18.86 4.22
N PRO A 107 7.27 -19.96 3.94
CA PRO A 107 6.69 -21.29 4.06
C PRO A 107 6.01 -21.52 5.42
N GLY A 108 4.78 -22.00 5.38
CA GLY A 108 3.96 -22.20 6.59
C GLY A 108 3.05 -21.04 6.97
N SER A 109 3.10 -19.88 6.28
CA SER A 109 2.16 -18.81 6.58
C SER A 109 0.72 -19.25 6.30
N GLY A 110 -0.16 -18.92 7.22
CA GLY A 110 -1.59 -19.15 7.10
C GLY A 110 -2.27 -18.17 6.13
N ARG A 111 -3.56 -18.38 5.92
CA ARG A 111 -4.40 -17.46 5.17
C ARG A 111 -4.80 -16.29 6.06
N MET A 112 -4.65 -15.07 5.57
CA MET A 112 -5.14 -13.89 6.26
C MET A 112 -6.68 -13.86 6.22
N GLN A 113 -7.31 -13.21 7.20
CA GLN A 113 -8.76 -13.00 7.22
C GLN A 113 -9.22 -12.24 5.98
N LEU A 114 -10.36 -12.65 5.41
CA LEU A 114 -11.01 -11.97 4.30
C LEU A 114 -11.44 -10.56 4.72
N HIS A 115 -11.08 -9.54 3.96
CA HIS A 115 -11.38 -8.15 4.27
C HIS A 115 -11.51 -7.31 2.99
N ALA A 116 -11.96 -6.08 3.16
CA ALA A 116 -11.85 -5.02 2.16
C ALA A 116 -10.95 -3.91 2.73
N ASP A 117 -10.08 -3.35 1.92
CA ASP A 117 -9.21 -2.23 2.36
C ASP A 117 -10.02 -1.00 2.79
N GLN A 118 -11.21 -0.80 2.21
CA GLN A 118 -12.15 0.25 2.60
C GLN A 118 -12.96 -0.10 3.86
N GLY A 119 -12.74 -1.27 4.46
CA GLY A 119 -13.55 -1.83 5.52
C GLY A 119 -13.66 -1.01 6.81
N TYR A 120 -12.78 -0.05 7.03
CA TYR A 120 -12.85 0.90 8.15
C TYR A 120 -13.87 2.03 7.94
N VAL A 121 -14.38 2.20 6.72
CA VAL A 121 -15.48 3.12 6.43
C VAL A 121 -16.79 2.40 6.66
N PRO A 122 -17.71 2.95 7.51
CA PRO A 122 -18.99 2.32 7.77
C PRO A 122 -19.80 2.13 6.48
N PRO A 123 -20.43 0.95 6.26
CA PRO A 123 -21.35 0.74 5.16
C PRO A 123 -22.68 1.48 5.36
N PRO A 124 -23.50 1.69 4.31
CA PRO A 124 -23.25 1.29 2.91
C PRO A 124 -22.20 2.16 2.23
N TRP A 125 -21.32 1.52 1.45
CA TRP A 125 -20.29 2.27 0.72
C TRP A 125 -20.86 2.89 -0.56
N PRO A 126 -20.32 4.04 -1.01
CA PRO A 126 -20.72 4.66 -2.26
C PRO A 126 -20.30 3.82 -3.48
N ASP A 127 -20.93 4.09 -4.62
CA ASP A 127 -20.60 3.43 -5.90
C ASP A 127 -19.15 3.69 -6.35
N GLN A 128 -18.58 4.83 -5.97
CA GLN A 128 -17.18 5.12 -6.21
C GLN A 128 -16.32 4.67 -5.04
N PRO A 129 -15.15 4.04 -5.30
CA PRO A 129 -14.23 3.66 -4.24
C PRO A 129 -13.67 4.90 -3.52
N LEU A 130 -13.45 4.74 -2.23
CA LEU A 130 -12.81 5.74 -1.37
C LEU A 130 -11.34 5.40 -1.11
N ALA A 131 -10.96 4.17 -1.42
CA ALA A 131 -9.62 3.64 -1.29
C ALA A 131 -9.26 2.75 -2.48
N CYS A 132 -7.98 2.57 -2.74
CA CYS A 132 -7.47 1.55 -3.66
C CYS A 132 -6.07 1.09 -3.24
N ASN A 133 -5.69 -0.07 -3.74
CA ASN A 133 -4.38 -0.64 -3.50
C ASN A 133 -3.66 -0.88 -4.84
N VAL A 134 -2.38 -0.55 -4.90
CA VAL A 134 -1.48 -0.90 -6.00
C VAL A 134 -0.36 -1.75 -5.42
N ALA A 135 -0.30 -3.01 -5.84
CA ALA A 135 0.76 -3.91 -5.43
C ALA A 135 1.77 -4.13 -6.56
N TRP A 136 3.05 -4.08 -6.23
CA TRP A 136 4.15 -4.50 -7.11
C TRP A 136 4.64 -5.88 -6.67
N LEU A 137 4.54 -6.85 -7.57
CA LEU A 137 4.87 -8.23 -7.31
C LEU A 137 6.37 -8.45 -7.52
N LEU A 138 7.09 -8.73 -6.43
CA LEU A 138 8.54 -8.98 -6.49
C LEU A 138 8.87 -10.47 -6.69
N ASP A 139 7.91 -11.34 -6.46
CA ASP A 139 7.92 -12.76 -6.78
C ASP A 139 6.62 -13.12 -7.51
N ASP A 140 6.58 -14.26 -8.20
CA ASP A 140 5.36 -14.76 -8.80
C ASP A 140 4.27 -14.94 -7.76
N PHE A 141 3.04 -14.56 -8.06
CA PHE A 141 1.88 -14.91 -7.27
C PHE A 141 1.29 -16.22 -7.79
N THR A 142 1.24 -17.20 -6.92
CA THR A 142 0.64 -18.52 -7.20
C THR A 142 -0.34 -18.88 -6.08
N GLU A 143 -1.16 -19.89 -6.31
CA GLU A 143 -2.03 -20.40 -5.25
C GLU A 143 -1.24 -21.02 -4.09
N GLU A 144 -0.05 -21.58 -4.37
CA GLU A 144 0.77 -22.33 -3.43
C GLU A 144 1.61 -21.44 -2.51
N ASN A 145 2.06 -20.25 -2.98
CA ASN A 145 3.02 -19.41 -2.25
C ASN A 145 2.39 -18.24 -1.50
N GLY A 146 1.08 -18.25 -1.30
CA GLY A 146 0.40 -17.19 -0.56
C GLY A 146 0.09 -15.94 -1.40
N GLY A 147 -0.05 -16.08 -2.72
CA GLY A 147 -0.55 -15.01 -3.60
C GLY A 147 -1.90 -14.49 -3.12
N THR A 148 -2.19 -13.22 -3.42
CA THR A 148 -3.47 -12.59 -3.06
C THR A 148 -4.65 -13.39 -3.63
N ARG A 149 -5.68 -13.54 -2.82
CA ARG A 149 -6.97 -14.14 -3.22
C ARG A 149 -8.05 -13.07 -3.13
N TYR A 150 -9.09 -13.18 -3.97
CA TYR A 150 -10.20 -12.22 -4.00
C TYR A 150 -11.55 -12.92 -4.19
N VAL A 151 -12.63 -12.23 -3.83
CA VAL A 151 -14.01 -12.70 -4.08
C VAL A 151 -14.57 -11.97 -5.30
N PRO A 152 -14.85 -12.65 -6.42
CA PRO A 152 -15.39 -12.03 -7.61
C PRO A 152 -16.65 -11.22 -7.36
N GLY A 153 -16.71 -10.00 -7.92
CA GLY A 153 -17.88 -9.12 -7.83
C GLY A 153 -18.12 -8.48 -6.46
N SER A 154 -17.29 -8.75 -5.45
CA SER A 154 -17.50 -8.25 -4.09
C SER A 154 -17.37 -6.73 -3.97
N HIS A 155 -16.60 -6.07 -4.84
CA HIS A 155 -16.48 -4.61 -4.87
C HIS A 155 -17.80 -3.87 -5.14
N LEU A 156 -18.81 -4.57 -5.66
CA LEU A 156 -20.14 -4.02 -5.92
C LEU A 156 -21.13 -4.23 -4.76
N LYS A 157 -20.74 -4.99 -3.71
CA LYS A 157 -21.64 -5.30 -2.59
C LYS A 157 -21.83 -4.14 -1.59
N GLY A 158 -20.94 -3.16 -1.59
CA GLY A 158 -21.08 -1.95 -0.75
C GLY A 158 -20.94 -2.18 0.76
N THR A 159 -20.34 -3.31 1.18
CA THR A 159 -20.19 -3.71 2.58
C THR A 159 -18.94 -4.58 2.80
N ASN A 160 -18.58 -4.78 4.05
CA ASN A 160 -17.55 -5.74 4.46
C ASN A 160 -17.99 -7.19 4.22
N PRO A 161 -17.04 -8.14 4.05
CA PRO A 161 -17.36 -9.57 4.03
C PRO A 161 -17.91 -10.04 5.39
N ALA A 162 -18.74 -11.05 5.34
CA ALA A 162 -19.21 -11.78 6.53
C ALA A 162 -18.42 -13.10 6.67
N PRO A 163 -18.42 -13.74 7.85
CA PRO A 163 -17.69 -15.00 8.07
C PRO A 163 -18.01 -16.11 7.06
N GLU A 164 -19.22 -16.17 6.57
CA GLU A 164 -19.68 -17.15 5.56
C GLU A 164 -19.04 -16.92 4.17
N ASP A 165 -18.49 -15.74 3.89
CA ASP A 165 -17.86 -15.40 2.63
C ASP A 165 -16.41 -15.92 2.51
N GLU A 166 -15.79 -16.37 3.62
CA GLU A 166 -14.37 -16.77 3.68
C GLU A 166 -13.98 -17.84 2.65
N GLY A 167 -14.89 -18.76 2.34
CA GLY A 167 -14.65 -19.84 1.37
C GLY A 167 -14.76 -19.43 -0.10
N ALA A 168 -15.27 -18.23 -0.40
CA ALA A 168 -15.60 -17.80 -1.77
C ALA A 168 -14.42 -17.23 -2.55
N SER A 169 -13.25 -17.06 -1.91
CA SER A 169 -12.10 -16.43 -2.55
C SER A 169 -11.39 -17.35 -3.55
N VAL A 170 -10.95 -16.77 -4.67
CA VAL A 170 -10.15 -17.42 -5.72
C VAL A 170 -8.77 -16.77 -5.82
N PRO A 171 -7.69 -17.48 -6.22
CA PRO A 171 -6.36 -16.93 -6.29
C PRO A 171 -6.20 -15.95 -7.46
N ILE A 172 -5.39 -14.90 -7.26
CA ILE A 172 -4.81 -14.11 -8.34
C ILE A 172 -3.46 -14.75 -8.67
N VAL A 173 -3.27 -15.15 -9.93
CA VAL A 173 -2.00 -15.70 -10.43
C VAL A 173 -1.40 -14.66 -11.38
N ALA A 174 -0.14 -14.29 -11.13
CA ALA A 174 0.55 -13.28 -11.93
C ALA A 174 2.08 -13.45 -11.79
N PRO A 175 2.86 -13.16 -12.86
CA PRO A 175 4.32 -13.23 -12.80
C PRO A 175 4.92 -12.07 -11.98
N ALA A 176 6.12 -12.30 -11.44
CA ALA A 176 6.96 -11.24 -10.86
C ALA A 176 7.14 -10.08 -11.86
N GLY A 177 7.27 -8.86 -11.35
CA GLY A 177 7.31 -7.65 -12.18
C GLY A 177 5.94 -7.12 -12.58
N SER A 178 4.85 -7.83 -12.29
CA SER A 178 3.49 -7.34 -12.50
C SER A 178 3.10 -6.28 -11.46
N MET A 179 2.16 -5.43 -11.84
CA MET A 179 1.44 -4.50 -10.97
C MET A 179 -0.01 -4.96 -10.85
N LEU A 180 -0.44 -5.25 -9.64
CA LEU A 180 -1.84 -5.57 -9.31
C LEU A 180 -2.51 -4.33 -8.73
N VAL A 181 -3.58 -3.87 -9.35
CA VAL A 181 -4.39 -2.75 -8.85
C VAL A 181 -5.75 -3.28 -8.39
N MET A 182 -6.17 -2.89 -7.20
CA MET A 182 -7.42 -3.32 -6.59
C MET A 182 -8.27 -2.14 -6.13
N ASP A 183 -9.55 -2.19 -6.41
CA ASP A 183 -10.57 -1.35 -5.79
C ASP A 183 -10.60 -1.65 -4.28
N GLY A 184 -10.57 -0.62 -3.44
CA GLY A 184 -10.55 -0.79 -1.98
C GLY A 184 -11.79 -1.47 -1.40
N ARG A 185 -12.86 -1.63 -2.17
CA ARG A 185 -14.08 -2.36 -1.82
C ARG A 185 -14.00 -3.85 -2.14
N LEU A 186 -13.01 -4.28 -2.93
CA LEU A 186 -12.82 -5.68 -3.30
C LEU A 186 -12.46 -6.51 -2.07
N TRP A 187 -13.21 -7.55 -1.78
CA TRP A 187 -12.90 -8.49 -0.72
C TRP A 187 -11.74 -9.36 -1.14
N HIS A 188 -10.68 -9.34 -0.34
CA HIS A 188 -9.46 -10.04 -0.64
C HIS A 188 -8.73 -10.47 0.63
N GLN A 189 -7.73 -11.31 0.46
CA GLN A 189 -6.89 -11.81 1.55
C GLN A 189 -5.54 -12.29 1.01
N THR A 190 -4.52 -12.32 1.85
CA THR A 190 -3.29 -13.06 1.59
C THR A 190 -3.61 -14.55 1.63
N GLY A 191 -3.18 -15.32 0.62
CA GLY A 191 -3.29 -16.77 0.60
C GLY A 191 -2.33 -17.44 1.59
N ALA A 192 -2.57 -18.71 1.91
CA ALA A 192 -1.61 -19.52 2.66
C ALA A 192 -0.39 -19.85 1.79
N ASN A 193 0.82 -19.76 2.36
CA ASN A 193 2.02 -20.28 1.71
C ASN A 193 2.26 -21.74 2.11
N CYS A 194 1.79 -22.64 1.26
CA CYS A 194 1.91 -24.08 1.44
C CYS A 194 3.19 -24.65 0.78
N SER A 195 4.01 -23.81 0.16
CA SER A 195 5.29 -24.22 -0.42
C SER A 195 6.28 -24.62 0.68
N SER A 196 7.26 -25.44 0.33
CA SER A 196 8.30 -25.87 1.29
C SER A 196 9.49 -24.92 1.38
N THR A 197 9.71 -24.07 0.37
CA THR A 197 10.94 -23.27 0.23
C THR A 197 10.74 -21.87 -0.32
N THR A 198 9.59 -21.58 -0.92
CA THR A 198 9.37 -20.34 -1.67
C THR A 198 8.82 -19.25 -0.76
N GLN A 199 9.51 -18.12 -0.71
CA GLN A 199 8.95 -16.90 -0.16
C GLN A 199 8.23 -16.12 -1.27
N ARG A 200 7.23 -15.31 -0.89
CA ARG A 200 6.53 -14.42 -1.82
C ARG A 200 6.51 -13.01 -1.26
N ALA A 201 7.16 -12.10 -1.94
CA ALA A 201 7.24 -10.69 -1.57
C ALA A 201 6.43 -9.83 -2.54
N ALA A 202 5.73 -8.85 -1.98
CA ALA A 202 5.10 -7.76 -2.73
C ALA A 202 5.09 -6.47 -1.91
N LEU A 203 5.08 -5.34 -2.62
CA LEU A 203 4.94 -4.00 -2.04
C LEU A 203 3.52 -3.51 -2.29
N PHE A 204 2.88 -2.94 -1.27
CA PHE A 204 1.48 -2.50 -1.31
C PHE A 204 1.41 -0.99 -1.07
N GLY A 205 1.09 -0.22 -2.11
CA GLY A 205 0.76 1.19 -2.04
C GLY A 205 -0.74 1.36 -1.82
N TYR A 206 -1.11 1.81 -0.65
CA TYR A 206 -2.50 2.04 -0.28
C TYR A 206 -2.84 3.52 -0.38
N TYR A 207 -3.87 3.84 -1.15
CA TYR A 207 -4.31 5.20 -1.45
C TYR A 207 -5.74 5.42 -1.01
N VAL A 208 -6.04 6.65 -0.58
CA VAL A 208 -7.37 7.04 -0.10
C VAL A 208 -7.77 8.41 -0.66
N LYS A 209 -9.08 8.68 -0.74
CA LYS A 209 -9.58 10.05 -1.00
C LYS A 209 -8.95 11.03 -0.02
N ARG A 210 -8.58 12.23 -0.48
CA ARG A 210 -7.84 13.23 0.33
C ARG A 210 -8.51 13.59 1.66
N TRP A 211 -9.83 13.53 1.75
CA TRP A 211 -10.55 13.84 2.97
C TRP A 211 -10.56 12.69 4.01
N LEU A 212 -10.11 11.50 3.65
CA LEU A 212 -9.87 10.41 4.59
C LEU A 212 -8.51 10.56 5.26
N ARG A 213 -8.45 10.17 6.53
CA ARG A 213 -7.19 10.16 7.26
C ARG A 213 -6.32 8.98 6.79
N PRO A 214 -5.05 9.21 6.41
CA PRO A 214 -4.13 8.13 6.11
C PRO A 214 -3.92 7.17 7.29
N GLN A 215 -3.68 5.90 7.01
CA GLN A 215 -3.32 4.90 8.01
C GLN A 215 -2.02 5.26 8.72
N ILE A 216 -1.04 5.77 7.97
CA ILE A 216 0.24 6.22 8.49
C ILE A 216 0.19 7.72 8.73
N ASN A 217 0.55 8.15 9.93
CA ASN A 217 0.84 9.55 10.20
C ASN A 217 2.25 9.88 9.67
N TRP A 218 2.33 10.24 8.39
CA TRP A 218 3.61 10.48 7.71
C TRP A 218 4.45 11.58 8.36
N THR A 219 3.83 12.58 8.97
CA THR A 219 4.57 13.64 9.67
C THR A 219 5.29 13.14 10.92
N ALA A 220 4.85 12.03 11.48
CA ALA A 220 5.49 11.37 12.61
C ALA A 220 6.32 10.15 12.19
N ALA A 221 6.03 9.55 11.02
CA ALA A 221 6.64 8.30 10.58
C ALA A 221 7.92 8.49 9.79
N LEU A 222 8.08 9.62 9.08
CA LEU A 222 9.26 9.84 8.26
C LEU A 222 10.42 10.42 9.05
N TRP A 223 11.61 9.98 8.71
CA TRP A 223 12.85 10.54 9.25
C TRP A 223 13.13 11.93 8.67
N PRO A 224 13.82 12.83 9.40
CA PRO A 224 14.13 14.16 8.91
C PRO A 224 14.89 14.16 7.59
N GLU A 225 15.86 13.26 7.45
CA GLU A 225 16.67 13.09 6.25
C GLU A 225 15.83 12.59 5.07
N THR A 226 14.85 11.74 5.29
CA THR A 226 13.89 11.33 4.26
C THR A 226 13.08 12.53 3.81
N VAL A 227 12.48 13.27 4.76
CA VAL A 227 11.67 14.45 4.45
C VAL A 227 12.45 15.51 3.68
N ALA A 228 13.73 15.74 4.05
CA ALA A 228 14.58 16.73 3.40
C ALA A 228 14.85 16.42 1.90
N ASN A 229 14.73 15.16 1.50
CA ASN A 229 14.94 14.70 0.13
C ASN A 229 13.64 14.53 -0.68
N LEU A 230 12.46 14.72 -0.05
CA LEU A 230 11.19 14.61 -0.75
C LEU A 230 10.78 15.93 -1.42
N SER A 231 10.21 15.82 -2.61
CA SER A 231 9.65 16.98 -3.29
C SER A 231 8.40 17.53 -2.58
N PRO A 232 8.11 18.84 -2.66
CA PRO A 232 6.87 19.41 -2.11
C PRO A 232 5.60 18.73 -2.66
N ALA A 233 5.61 18.29 -3.92
CA ALA A 233 4.48 17.59 -4.52
C ALA A 233 4.28 16.21 -3.90
N PHE A 234 5.36 15.49 -3.56
CA PHE A 234 5.27 14.22 -2.87
C PHE A 234 4.82 14.38 -1.42
N LEU A 235 5.33 15.38 -0.71
CA LEU A 235 4.85 15.73 0.63
C LEU A 235 3.35 16.06 0.65
N ASP A 236 2.83 16.71 -0.41
CA ASP A 236 1.39 16.94 -0.56
C ASP A 236 0.59 15.64 -0.69
N LEU A 237 1.10 14.66 -1.45
CA LEU A 237 0.50 13.33 -1.56
C LEU A 237 0.53 12.55 -0.24
N LEU A 238 1.47 12.84 0.65
CA LEU A 238 1.55 12.29 2.01
C LEU A 238 0.67 13.02 3.03
N GLY A 239 -0.04 14.07 2.61
CA GLY A 239 -0.95 14.83 3.46
C GLY A 239 -0.28 15.90 4.34
N TYR A 240 0.99 16.26 4.11
CA TYR A 240 1.68 17.30 4.89
C TYR A 240 1.00 18.67 4.83
N TYR A 241 0.31 18.94 3.72
CA TYR A 241 -0.36 20.22 3.49
C TYR A 241 -1.89 20.10 3.45
N SER A 242 -2.41 18.92 3.77
CA SER A 242 -3.85 18.63 3.69
C SER A 242 -4.53 18.89 5.02
N GLY A 243 -5.60 19.66 4.97
CA GLY A 243 -6.56 19.85 6.05
C GLY A 243 -7.98 19.76 5.50
N ASN A 244 -8.95 19.49 6.38
CA ASN A 244 -10.37 19.44 6.00
C ASN A 244 -10.97 20.82 5.77
N VAL A 245 -10.25 21.88 6.12
CA VAL A 245 -10.64 23.27 5.87
C VAL A 245 -9.62 23.84 4.88
N GLU A 246 -10.05 24.01 3.64
CA GLU A 246 -9.28 24.82 2.70
C GLU A 246 -9.25 26.26 3.22
N THR A 247 -8.10 26.69 3.70
CA THR A 247 -7.88 28.12 3.88
C THR A 247 -7.95 28.73 2.49
N GLN A 248 -9.07 29.40 2.20
CA GLN A 248 -9.23 30.15 0.98
C GLN A 248 -8.18 31.27 0.97
N VAL A 249 -7.08 31.03 0.27
CA VAL A 249 -6.13 32.09 -0.03
C VAL A 249 -6.67 32.85 -1.24
N PRO A 250 -6.65 34.18 -1.24
CA PRO A 250 -6.98 34.94 -2.43
C PRO A 250 -6.22 34.37 -3.63
N ASN A 251 -6.92 34.05 -4.72
CA ASN A 251 -6.44 33.44 -5.96
C ASN A 251 -6.42 31.89 -6.01
N GLY A 252 -7.11 31.14 -5.15
CA GLY A 252 -7.25 29.68 -5.25
C GLY A 252 -5.95 28.90 -5.05
N ARG A 253 -4.88 29.54 -4.58
CA ARG A 253 -3.63 28.86 -4.24
C ARG A 253 -3.72 28.31 -2.82
N ARG A 254 -3.48 27.00 -2.67
CA ARG A 254 -3.37 26.38 -1.34
C ARG A 254 -2.24 27.04 -0.55
N ALA A 255 -2.55 27.52 0.67
CA ALA A 255 -1.52 28.04 1.56
C ALA A 255 -0.66 26.84 2.01
N ARG A 256 0.60 26.83 1.61
CA ARG A 256 1.58 25.89 2.14
C ARG A 256 2.03 26.41 3.49
N VAL A 257 1.69 25.72 4.55
CA VAL A 257 2.27 25.96 5.87
C VAL A 257 3.67 25.35 5.84
N PRO A 258 4.74 26.15 6.04
CA PRO A 258 6.07 25.59 6.15
C PRO A 258 6.11 24.62 7.32
N MET A 259 6.61 23.40 7.08
CA MET A 259 6.83 22.45 8.18
C MET A 259 7.91 22.99 9.13
N PRO A 260 7.70 22.89 10.46
CA PRO A 260 8.76 23.13 11.39
C PRO A 260 9.93 22.16 11.10
N PRO A 261 11.17 22.66 10.96
CA PRO A 261 12.32 21.85 10.58
C PRO A 261 12.72 20.78 11.60
N ASP A 262 12.15 20.81 12.78
CA ASP A 262 12.48 19.98 13.95
C ASP A 262 11.48 18.84 14.24
N LEU A 263 10.37 18.72 13.45
CA LEU A 263 9.38 17.65 13.66
C LEU A 263 10.00 16.24 13.61
N GLY A 264 10.97 16.02 12.75
CA GLY A 264 11.71 14.77 12.67
C GLY A 264 12.66 14.56 13.84
N THR A 265 13.26 15.62 14.36
CA THR A 265 14.15 15.56 15.52
C THR A 265 13.38 15.22 16.80
N ALA A 266 12.17 15.80 16.96
CA ALA A 266 11.30 15.49 18.09
C ALA A 266 10.88 14.01 18.14
N ARG A 267 10.80 13.34 16.99
CA ARG A 267 10.52 11.91 16.92
C ARG A 267 11.70 11.05 17.37
N ARG A 268 12.93 11.35 16.91
CA ARG A 268 14.14 10.64 17.36
C ARG A 268 14.29 10.73 18.88
N LEU A 269 14.03 11.89 19.47
CA LEU A 269 14.04 12.07 20.91
C LEU A 269 12.99 11.21 21.63
N ARG A 270 11.79 11.06 21.09
CA ARG A 270 10.74 10.19 21.68
C ARG A 270 11.09 8.71 21.58
N PHE A 271 11.73 8.27 20.49
CA PHE A 271 12.21 6.89 20.36
C PHE A 271 13.36 6.62 21.34
N ALA A 272 14.32 7.53 21.45
CA ALA A 272 15.42 7.40 22.40
C ALA A 272 14.93 7.38 23.87
N LEU A 273 13.93 8.17 24.22
CA LEU A 273 13.32 8.19 25.55
C LEU A 273 12.41 6.99 25.83
N GLY A 274 11.84 6.35 24.83
CA GLY A 274 11.02 5.14 24.98
C GLY A 274 11.82 3.87 25.22
N HIS A 275 13.13 3.89 24.99
CA HIS A 275 14.04 2.79 25.30
C HIS A 275 14.70 2.88 26.68
N GLU A 276 14.46 3.95 27.42
CA GLU A 276 14.95 4.14 28.79
C GLU A 276 13.90 3.90 29.90
N ALA A 277 12.73 3.32 29.52
CA ALA A 277 11.66 3.04 30.48
C ALA A 277 11.44 1.55 30.71
#